data_456d7bd4cc531ea5c8d6d7bd735646cb
#
_entry.id   456d7bd4cc531ea5c8d6d7bd735646cb
#
_cell.length_a   1.000
_cell.length_b   1.000
_cell.length_c   1.000
_cell.angle_alpha   90.00
_cell.angle_beta   90.00
_cell.angle_gamma   90.00
#
_symmetry.space_group_name_H-M   'P 1'
#
loop_
_entity.id
_entity.type
_entity.pdbx_description
1 polymer ?
#
loop_
_entity_poly.entity_id
_entity_poly.type
_entity_poly.pdbx_seq_one_letter_code
_entity_poly.pdbx_strand_id
1 'polypeptide(L)'
;MRLHILWMLAAVSTATSSVLAQAPEEEEAEKGWTKLNSDYATAIYAARVYDMPTNFNRTNVPDDILGGNAPADICFKAEVTDKCANIQWVISGAEDLSQPYYTTDDTDWTFTFNNPGVSYVGLYAWGDEPDMPTHPLHTYAVTITDSYLACPNAFSPNGDGVNDEWKVSYRSLREYECHIFNRWGKEMFSSRDPEQGWDGKSGGKTVPAGAYYYVITATGNDGQQYKLGGDINILHFK
;
A
#
# COMPACT_ATOMS: atom_id res chain seq x y z
N MET A 1 71.98 13.85 50.27
CA MET A 1 71.22 12.64 50.72
C MET A 1 69.73 12.82 50.46
N ARG A 2 69.11 12.00 49.76
CA ARG A 2 67.77 11.77 49.27
C ARG A 2 67.64 11.94 47.75
N LEU A 3 67.65 10.79 47.13
CA LEU A 3 67.33 10.50 45.74
C LEU A 3 65.82 10.77 45.53
N HIS A 4 65.46 11.53 44.53
CA HIS A 4 64.12 11.51 43.94
C HIS A 4 64.16 10.91 42.55
N ILE A 5 63.63 9.72 42.48
CA ILE A 5 63.40 8.99 41.22
C ILE A 5 62.16 9.59 40.56
N LEU A 6 62.36 10.24 39.44
CA LEU A 6 61.25 10.76 38.57
C LEU A 6 60.78 9.64 37.68
N TRP A 7 59.55 9.15 37.91
CA TRP A 7 58.88 8.23 37.01
C TRP A 7 58.25 9.02 35.85
N MET A 8 58.75 8.88 34.66
CA MET A 8 58.07 9.29 33.44
C MET A 8 56.98 8.27 33.15
N LEU A 9 55.70 8.67 33.32
CA LEU A 9 54.54 7.99 32.78
C LEU A 9 54.42 8.36 31.28
N ALA A 10 54.76 7.43 30.42
CA ALA A 10 54.44 7.51 29.01
C ALA A 10 52.90 7.31 28.88
N ALA A 11 52.16 8.37 28.60
CA ALA A 11 50.77 8.27 28.19
C ALA A 11 50.71 7.73 26.75
N VAL A 12 50.39 6.46 26.64
CA VAL A 12 49.96 5.88 25.35
C VAL A 12 48.55 6.39 25.06
N SER A 13 48.47 7.38 24.18
CA SER A 13 47.22 7.81 23.61
C SER A 13 46.77 6.74 22.64
N THR A 14 45.89 5.85 23.09
CA THR A 14 45.08 5.03 22.19
C THR A 14 44.01 5.94 21.59
N ALA A 15 44.28 6.43 20.41
CA ALA A 15 43.24 7.00 19.54
C ALA A 15 42.29 5.85 19.16
N THR A 16 41.24 5.70 19.95
CA THR A 16 40.05 4.98 19.48
C THR A 16 39.40 5.87 18.44
N SER A 17 39.65 5.55 17.15
CA SER A 17 38.81 6.03 16.09
C SER A 17 37.42 5.46 16.36
N SER A 18 36.56 6.26 16.93
CA SER A 18 35.11 6.03 16.84
C SER A 18 34.77 6.11 15.37
N VAL A 19 34.67 4.96 14.73
CA VAL A 19 33.84 4.81 13.55
C VAL A 19 32.44 5.13 14.07
N LEU A 20 32.04 6.38 13.95
CA LEU A 20 30.62 6.75 13.97
C LEU A 20 30.01 5.91 12.87
N ALA A 21 29.30 4.84 13.26
CA ALA A 21 28.36 4.21 12.37
C ALA A 21 27.46 5.33 11.87
N GLN A 22 27.63 5.72 10.61
CA GLN A 22 26.68 6.59 9.94
C GLN A 22 25.33 5.93 10.08
N ALA A 23 24.40 6.70 10.60
CA ALA A 23 23.12 6.23 11.01
C ALA A 23 22.36 5.67 9.80
N PRO A 24 21.48 4.70 10.02
CA PRO A 24 20.61 4.15 8.99
C PRO A 24 19.68 5.20 8.34
N GLU A 25 19.66 6.43 8.82
CA GLU A 25 18.89 7.56 8.29
C GLU A 25 19.31 8.01 6.88
N GLU A 26 20.57 7.83 6.45
CA GLU A 26 20.98 8.19 5.08
C GLU A 26 20.55 7.13 4.06
N GLU A 27 20.45 5.87 4.46
CA GLU A 27 20.05 4.77 3.56
C GLU A 27 18.50 4.73 3.41
N GLU A 28 17.74 5.13 4.43
CA GLU A 28 16.29 5.29 4.34
C GLU A 28 15.88 6.56 3.57
N ALA A 29 16.65 7.63 3.67
CA ALA A 29 16.39 8.87 2.93
C ALA A 29 16.61 8.73 1.42
N GLU A 30 17.43 7.78 0.96
CA GLU A 30 17.60 7.47 -0.47
C GLU A 30 16.56 6.48 -1.00
N LYS A 31 15.79 5.81 -0.15
CA LYS A 31 14.79 4.83 -0.56
C LYS A 31 13.60 5.53 -1.24
N GLY A 32 13.44 5.24 -2.51
CA GLY A 32 12.39 5.84 -3.35
C GLY A 32 12.86 6.97 -4.26
N TRP A 33 14.06 7.52 -4.05
CA TRP A 33 14.66 8.49 -4.96
C TRP A 33 15.35 7.83 -6.15
N THR A 34 15.03 8.31 -7.35
CA THR A 34 15.70 7.92 -8.60
C THR A 34 16.59 9.07 -9.05
N LYS A 35 17.91 8.82 -9.14
CA LYS A 35 18.86 9.81 -9.67
C LYS A 35 18.69 9.96 -11.17
N LEU A 36 18.68 11.21 -11.65
CA LEU A 36 18.56 11.56 -13.05
C LEU A 36 19.91 12.06 -13.61
N ASN A 37 20.17 11.73 -14.85
CA ASN A 37 21.31 12.29 -15.61
C ASN A 37 20.78 13.42 -16.51
N SER A 38 20.43 14.53 -15.93
CA SER A 38 19.88 15.71 -16.62
C SER A 38 20.48 16.99 -16.06
N ASP A 39 20.62 18.01 -16.92
CA ASP A 39 21.01 19.36 -16.51
C ASP A 39 19.90 20.11 -15.76
N TYR A 40 18.65 19.63 -15.83
CA TYR A 40 17.47 20.35 -15.35
C TYR A 40 16.88 19.75 -14.07
N ALA A 41 17.04 18.46 -13.86
CA ALA A 41 16.61 17.79 -12.62
C ALA A 41 17.62 16.72 -12.21
N THR A 42 17.94 16.64 -10.92
CA THR A 42 18.97 15.73 -10.37
C THR A 42 18.39 14.45 -9.84
N ALA A 43 17.19 14.50 -9.29
CA ALA A 43 16.52 13.33 -8.72
C ALA A 43 15.00 13.49 -8.73
N ILE A 44 14.31 12.35 -8.70
CA ILE A 44 12.87 12.26 -8.55
C ILE A 44 12.50 11.21 -7.53
N TYR A 45 11.32 11.38 -6.94
CA TYR A 45 10.77 10.49 -5.94
C TYR A 45 9.31 10.22 -6.22
N ALA A 46 8.89 8.96 -6.01
CA ALA A 46 7.47 8.62 -5.97
C ALA A 46 7.22 7.58 -4.89
N ALA A 47 6.23 7.82 -4.03
CA ALA A 47 5.86 6.90 -2.99
C ALA A 47 4.37 6.97 -2.67
N ARG A 48 3.81 5.85 -2.23
CA ARG A 48 2.46 5.80 -1.71
C ARG A 48 2.38 6.51 -0.35
N VAL A 49 1.40 7.41 -0.20
CA VAL A 49 1.17 8.16 1.04
C VAL A 49 0.29 7.39 2.00
N TYR A 50 -0.68 6.64 1.48
CA TYR A 50 -1.68 5.92 2.28
C TYR A 50 -1.95 4.52 1.72
N ASP A 51 -2.15 3.53 2.62
CA ASP A 51 -2.51 2.18 2.25
C ASP A 51 -3.90 1.80 2.81
N MET A 52 -4.76 1.25 1.95
CA MET A 52 -6.12 0.84 2.33
C MET A 52 -6.08 -0.45 3.15
N PRO A 53 -6.92 -0.56 4.21
CA PRO A 53 -7.07 -1.80 4.96
C PRO A 53 -7.49 -2.96 4.04
N THR A 54 -6.91 -4.13 4.25
CA THR A 54 -7.23 -5.35 3.53
C THR A 54 -6.78 -6.58 4.30
N ASN A 55 -7.58 -7.63 4.28
CA ASN A 55 -7.18 -8.95 4.74
C ASN A 55 -6.65 -9.85 3.60
N PHE A 56 -6.57 -9.31 2.38
CA PHE A 56 -6.02 -10.05 1.25
C PHE A 56 -4.53 -10.26 1.45
N ASN A 57 -4.10 -11.53 1.43
CA ASN A 57 -2.69 -11.86 1.60
C ASN A 57 -1.87 -11.41 0.39
N ARG A 58 -1.00 -10.41 0.57
CA ARG A 58 -0.21 -9.77 -0.47
C ARG A 58 1.18 -10.37 -0.66
N THR A 59 1.39 -11.59 -0.23
CA THR A 59 2.72 -12.21 -0.27
C THR A 59 3.42 -12.18 -1.63
N ASN A 60 2.73 -11.75 -2.69
CA ASN A 60 3.22 -11.78 -4.07
C ASN A 60 3.21 -10.42 -4.79
N VAL A 61 2.97 -9.30 -4.09
CA VAL A 61 3.13 -7.96 -4.71
C VAL A 61 4.56 -7.51 -4.45
N PRO A 62 5.39 -7.33 -5.50
CA PRO A 62 6.75 -6.82 -5.33
C PRO A 62 6.75 -5.45 -4.64
N ASP A 63 7.67 -5.20 -3.71
CA ASP A 63 7.81 -3.94 -2.97
C ASP A 63 8.15 -2.73 -3.85
N ASP A 64 8.56 -2.98 -5.09
CA ASP A 64 8.96 -2.01 -6.10
C ASP A 64 7.80 -1.60 -7.04
N ILE A 65 6.58 -2.13 -6.89
CA ILE A 65 5.41 -1.70 -7.66
C ILE A 65 4.80 -0.47 -7.00
N LEU A 66 4.90 0.66 -7.71
CA LEU A 66 4.19 1.87 -7.33
C LEU A 66 2.68 1.69 -7.57
N GLY A 67 1.85 1.95 -6.54
CA GLY A 67 0.40 1.82 -6.64
C GLY A 67 -0.23 1.04 -5.50
N GLY A 68 -1.14 0.11 -5.80
CA GLY A 68 -1.83 -0.74 -4.84
C GLY A 68 -3.34 -0.67 -4.94
N ASN A 69 -4.07 -0.75 -3.81
CA ASN A 69 -5.54 -0.72 -3.83
C ASN A 69 -6.07 0.70 -4.04
N ALA A 70 -7.15 0.84 -4.81
CA ALA A 70 -7.88 2.11 -4.93
C ALA A 70 -8.62 2.47 -3.61
N PRO A 71 -8.72 3.76 -3.22
CA PRO A 71 -7.95 4.87 -3.77
C PRO A 71 -6.48 4.79 -3.33
N ALA A 72 -5.56 5.26 -4.16
CA ALA A 72 -4.14 5.30 -3.82
C ALA A 72 -3.61 6.73 -3.99
N ASP A 73 -3.19 7.34 -2.90
CA ASP A 73 -2.53 8.63 -2.91
C ASP A 73 -1.03 8.41 -3.14
N ILE A 74 -0.52 8.91 -4.25
CA ILE A 74 0.89 8.84 -4.61
C ILE A 74 1.48 10.25 -4.58
N CYS A 75 2.52 10.44 -3.79
CA CYS A 75 3.31 11.65 -3.75
C CYS A 75 4.41 11.57 -4.79
N PHE A 76 4.60 12.64 -5.56
CA PHE A 76 5.66 12.81 -6.54
C PHE A 76 6.47 14.05 -6.20
N LYS A 77 7.80 13.94 -6.29
CA LYS A 77 8.72 15.05 -6.04
C LYS A 77 9.82 15.06 -7.09
N ALA A 78 10.30 16.25 -7.42
CA ALA A 78 11.46 16.46 -8.28
C ALA A 78 12.42 17.46 -7.64
N GLU A 79 13.70 17.13 -7.63
CA GLU A 79 14.78 18.06 -7.32
C GLU A 79 15.27 18.68 -8.61
N VAL A 80 14.95 19.96 -8.81
CA VAL A 80 15.34 20.72 -10.00
C VAL A 80 16.62 21.54 -9.76
N THR A 81 17.35 21.80 -10.83
CA THR A 81 18.54 22.63 -10.80
C THR A 81 18.20 24.09 -11.05
N ASP A 82 19.18 24.98 -10.87
CA ASP A 82 19.10 26.42 -11.22
C ASP A 82 18.96 26.68 -12.72
N LYS A 83 19.23 25.69 -13.57
CA LYS A 83 19.06 25.76 -15.02
C LYS A 83 17.63 25.39 -15.46
N CYS A 84 16.81 24.85 -14.59
CA CYS A 84 15.44 24.45 -14.89
C CYS A 84 14.54 25.69 -14.85
N ALA A 85 14.07 26.13 -16.01
CA ALA A 85 13.08 27.21 -16.11
C ALA A 85 11.65 26.66 -16.14
N ASN A 86 11.47 25.43 -16.62
CA ASN A 86 10.16 24.82 -16.82
C ASN A 86 10.18 23.37 -16.33
N ILE A 87 9.10 22.97 -15.66
CA ILE A 87 8.84 21.59 -15.23
C ILE A 87 7.40 21.24 -15.59
N GLN A 88 7.16 20.00 -15.99
CA GLN A 88 5.81 19.48 -16.17
C GLN A 88 5.76 17.99 -15.87
N TRP A 89 4.82 17.62 -15.01
CA TRP A 89 4.39 16.25 -14.85
C TRP A 89 3.17 15.96 -15.71
N VAL A 90 3.14 14.78 -16.29
CA VAL A 90 2.05 14.31 -17.14
C VAL A 90 1.60 12.95 -16.65
N ILE A 91 0.30 12.78 -16.35
CA ILE A 91 -0.30 11.48 -16.12
C ILE A 91 -1.07 11.05 -17.35
N SER A 92 -0.79 9.84 -17.83
CA SER A 92 -1.37 9.29 -19.06
C SER A 92 -1.86 7.86 -18.86
N GLY A 93 -2.89 7.48 -19.63
CA GLY A 93 -3.32 6.08 -19.75
C GLY A 93 -2.45 5.25 -20.71
N ALA A 94 -1.56 5.90 -21.48
CA ALA A 94 -0.65 5.24 -22.41
C ALA A 94 0.81 5.44 -21.99
N GLU A 95 1.65 4.41 -22.19
CA GLU A 95 3.05 4.40 -21.78
C GLU A 95 3.88 5.48 -22.49
N ASP A 96 3.54 5.82 -23.74
CA ASP A 96 4.16 6.87 -24.51
C ASP A 96 3.69 8.28 -24.14
N LEU A 97 2.86 8.41 -23.09
CA LEU A 97 2.25 9.64 -22.60
C LEU A 97 1.36 10.37 -23.63
N SER A 98 0.94 9.68 -24.70
CA SER A 98 0.13 10.26 -25.79
C SER A 98 -1.35 10.50 -25.40
N GLN A 99 -1.81 9.98 -24.28
CA GLN A 99 -3.17 10.14 -23.77
C GLN A 99 -3.20 10.79 -22.37
N PRO A 100 -2.74 12.03 -22.25
CA PRO A 100 -2.67 12.69 -20.96
C PRO A 100 -4.08 13.02 -20.44
N TYR A 101 -4.30 12.79 -19.12
CA TYR A 101 -5.53 13.18 -18.45
C TYR A 101 -5.32 14.08 -17.25
N TYR A 102 -4.07 14.30 -16.85
CA TYR A 102 -3.69 15.25 -15.80
C TYR A 102 -2.28 15.78 -16.05
N THR A 103 -2.06 17.07 -15.74
CA THR A 103 -0.73 17.71 -15.78
C THR A 103 -0.59 18.69 -14.62
N THR A 104 0.64 18.85 -14.10
CA THR A 104 1.00 19.89 -13.13
C THR A 104 2.45 20.31 -13.33
N ASP A 105 2.77 21.50 -12.91
CA ASP A 105 4.12 22.10 -12.89
C ASP A 105 4.70 22.18 -11.45
N ASP A 106 4.03 21.61 -10.47
CA ASP A 106 4.50 21.54 -9.09
C ASP A 106 5.70 20.60 -8.95
N THR A 107 6.69 20.97 -8.16
CA THR A 107 7.84 20.10 -7.83
C THR A 107 7.56 19.09 -6.72
N ASP A 108 6.50 19.30 -5.94
CA ASP A 108 6.05 18.44 -4.85
C ASP A 108 4.52 18.42 -4.85
N TRP A 109 3.93 17.28 -5.19
CA TRP A 109 2.48 17.14 -5.33
C TRP A 109 2.00 15.70 -5.06
N THR A 110 0.70 15.54 -4.86
CA THR A 110 0.06 14.24 -4.62
C THR A 110 -1.13 14.08 -5.54
N PHE A 111 -1.28 12.88 -6.10
CA PHE A 111 -2.42 12.52 -6.93
C PHE A 111 -3.13 11.28 -6.38
N THR A 112 -4.46 11.31 -6.36
CA THR A 112 -5.32 10.20 -5.93
C THR A 112 -5.75 9.38 -7.14
N PHE A 113 -5.22 8.17 -7.27
CA PHE A 113 -5.63 7.21 -8.28
C PHE A 113 -6.84 6.42 -7.79
N ASN A 114 -8.00 6.68 -8.38
CA ASN A 114 -9.27 6.05 -7.97
C ASN A 114 -9.64 4.84 -8.83
N ASN A 115 -9.19 4.79 -10.07
CA ASN A 115 -9.58 3.77 -11.03
C ASN A 115 -8.54 2.66 -11.13
N PRO A 116 -8.97 1.38 -11.20
CA PRO A 116 -8.05 0.28 -11.47
C PRO A 116 -7.41 0.39 -12.86
N GLY A 117 -6.24 -0.20 -12.98
CA GLY A 117 -5.46 -0.21 -14.21
C GLY A 117 -4.06 0.35 -14.02
N VAL A 118 -3.36 0.57 -15.13
CA VAL A 118 -2.03 1.16 -15.15
C VAL A 118 -2.12 2.59 -15.65
N SER A 119 -1.46 3.49 -14.92
CA SER A 119 -1.23 4.88 -15.34
C SER A 119 0.26 5.15 -15.40
N TYR A 120 0.68 5.95 -16.35
CA TYR A 120 2.07 6.33 -16.54
C TYR A 120 2.24 7.80 -16.15
N VAL A 121 3.26 8.09 -15.34
CA VAL A 121 3.54 9.42 -14.82
C VAL A 121 4.92 9.85 -15.27
N GLY A 122 4.98 10.76 -16.24
CA GLY A 122 6.22 11.27 -16.83
C GLY A 122 6.60 12.62 -16.30
N LEU A 123 7.90 12.83 -16.05
CA LEU A 123 8.49 14.12 -15.73
C LEU A 123 9.20 14.71 -16.95
N TYR A 124 8.87 15.95 -17.26
CA TYR A 124 9.59 16.81 -18.18
C TYR A 124 10.20 17.99 -17.42
N ALA A 125 11.44 18.34 -17.71
CA ALA A 125 12.08 19.55 -17.20
C ALA A 125 13.04 20.08 -18.25
N TRP A 126 13.01 21.42 -18.46
CA TRP A 126 13.81 22.07 -19.50
C TRP A 126 14.14 23.53 -19.13
N GLY A 127 15.03 24.14 -19.89
CA GLY A 127 15.48 25.51 -19.70
C GLY A 127 14.53 26.56 -20.33
N ASP A 128 15.11 27.61 -20.87
CA ASP A 128 14.38 28.73 -21.47
C ASP A 128 13.87 28.45 -22.90
N GLU A 129 14.07 27.23 -23.41
CA GLU A 129 13.57 26.84 -24.73
C GLU A 129 12.03 26.91 -24.74
N PRO A 130 11.42 27.39 -25.86
CA PRO A 130 9.98 27.60 -25.92
C PRO A 130 9.17 26.33 -25.96
N ASP A 131 9.76 25.22 -26.40
CA ASP A 131 9.08 23.94 -26.61
C ASP A 131 9.45 22.93 -25.54
N MET A 132 8.44 22.20 -25.06
CA MET A 132 8.63 21.06 -24.16
C MET A 132 9.41 19.95 -24.89
N PRO A 133 10.34 19.25 -24.19
CA PRO A 133 11.04 18.11 -24.76
C PRO A 133 10.10 17.04 -25.27
N THR A 134 10.49 16.32 -26.30
CA THR A 134 9.68 15.23 -26.89
C THR A 134 9.64 13.97 -26.03
N HIS A 135 10.59 13.83 -25.11
CA HIS A 135 10.70 12.66 -24.22
C HIS A 135 10.80 13.10 -22.76
N PRO A 136 10.14 12.39 -21.84
CA PRO A 136 10.26 12.64 -20.42
C PRO A 136 11.67 12.28 -19.92
N LEU A 137 12.11 12.91 -18.84
CA LEU A 137 13.35 12.53 -18.15
C LEU A 137 13.21 11.18 -17.47
N HIS A 138 12.00 10.86 -17.00
CA HIS A 138 11.65 9.60 -16.39
C HIS A 138 10.15 9.33 -16.47
N THR A 139 9.76 8.07 -16.46
CA THR A 139 8.35 7.64 -16.40
C THR A 139 8.17 6.58 -15.34
N TYR A 140 7.21 6.81 -14.44
CA TYR A 140 6.74 5.81 -13.48
C TYR A 140 5.52 5.09 -14.04
N ALA A 141 5.41 3.78 -13.76
CA ALA A 141 4.17 3.02 -13.93
C ALA A 141 3.48 2.87 -12.58
N VAL A 142 2.26 3.39 -12.47
CA VAL A 142 1.41 3.28 -11.28
C VAL A 142 0.33 2.25 -11.55
N THR A 143 0.33 1.14 -10.80
CA THR A 143 -0.62 0.04 -10.97
C THR A 143 -1.65 0.03 -9.85
N ILE A 144 -2.91 0.29 -10.18
CA ILE A 144 -4.04 0.27 -9.24
C ILE A 144 -4.81 -1.03 -9.42
N THR A 145 -5.01 -1.76 -8.33
CA THR A 145 -5.70 -3.05 -8.32
C THR A 145 -7.19 -2.88 -8.06
N ASP A 146 -7.98 -3.78 -8.69
CA ASP A 146 -9.43 -3.86 -8.50
C ASP A 146 -9.80 -4.16 -7.04
N SER A 147 -11.02 -3.79 -6.65
CA SER A 147 -11.64 -4.33 -5.45
C SER A 147 -11.85 -5.84 -5.56
N TYR A 148 -11.99 -6.50 -4.42
CA TYR A 148 -12.18 -7.95 -4.37
C TYR A 148 -13.05 -8.32 -3.19
N LEU A 149 -13.91 -9.33 -3.37
CA LEU A 149 -14.69 -9.92 -2.29
C LEU A 149 -14.97 -11.40 -2.60
N ALA A 150 -14.59 -12.28 -1.68
CA ALA A 150 -14.91 -13.71 -1.74
C ALA A 150 -15.30 -14.25 -0.37
N CYS A 151 -16.16 -15.25 -0.38
CA CYS A 151 -16.71 -15.86 0.81
C CYS A 151 -16.28 -17.33 0.89
N PRO A 152 -15.77 -17.82 2.05
CA PRO A 152 -15.55 -19.25 2.24
C PRO A 152 -16.89 -20.00 2.34
N ASN A 153 -16.91 -21.25 1.94
CA ASN A 153 -18.11 -22.10 1.99
C ASN A 153 -18.23 -22.95 3.27
N ALA A 154 -17.21 -22.91 4.13
CA ALA A 154 -17.20 -23.66 5.38
C ALA A 154 -16.22 -23.06 6.39
N PHE A 155 -16.44 -23.35 7.68
CA PHE A 155 -15.51 -23.05 8.76
C PHE A 155 -15.73 -24.05 9.92
N SER A 156 -14.78 -24.10 10.86
CA SER A 156 -14.79 -25.04 11.98
C SER A 156 -14.47 -24.35 13.30
N PRO A 157 -15.47 -23.85 14.04
CA PRO A 157 -15.27 -23.14 15.31
C PRO A 157 -14.95 -24.11 16.44
N ASN A 158 -13.75 -24.73 16.41
CA ASN A 158 -13.28 -25.73 17.37
C ASN A 158 -12.24 -25.16 18.36
N GLY A 159 -11.77 -23.92 18.14
CA GLY A 159 -10.81 -23.24 19.00
C GLY A 159 -9.36 -23.65 18.79
N ASP A 160 -9.02 -24.22 17.63
CA ASP A 160 -7.64 -24.62 17.30
C ASP A 160 -6.82 -23.50 16.64
N GLY A 161 -7.45 -22.35 16.39
CA GLY A 161 -6.83 -21.18 15.76
C GLY A 161 -6.86 -21.20 14.22
N VAL A 162 -7.49 -22.23 13.61
CA VAL A 162 -7.57 -22.38 12.15
C VAL A 162 -9.03 -22.44 11.71
N ASN A 163 -9.45 -21.45 10.91
CA ASN A 163 -10.83 -21.35 10.41
C ASN A 163 -11.90 -21.38 11.52
N ASP A 164 -11.61 -20.82 12.69
CA ASP A 164 -12.54 -20.72 13.82
C ASP A 164 -13.65 -19.70 13.58
N GLU A 165 -13.47 -18.80 12.61
CA GLU A 165 -14.45 -17.81 12.20
C GLU A 165 -14.73 -17.91 10.70
N TRP A 166 -15.98 -17.71 10.33
CA TRP A 166 -16.34 -17.46 8.94
C TRP A 166 -16.07 -16.00 8.64
N LYS A 167 -15.03 -15.74 7.86
CA LYS A 167 -14.56 -14.39 7.51
C LYS A 167 -14.37 -14.30 6.00
N VAL A 168 -14.83 -13.20 5.41
CA VAL A 168 -14.65 -12.92 3.99
C VAL A 168 -13.20 -12.55 3.68
N SER A 169 -12.75 -12.88 2.47
CA SER A 169 -11.52 -12.34 1.90
C SER A 169 -11.89 -11.14 1.05
N TYR A 170 -11.27 -9.99 1.32
CA TYR A 170 -11.63 -8.75 0.63
C TYR A 170 -10.42 -7.85 0.39
N ARG A 171 -10.61 -6.91 -0.49
CA ARG A 171 -9.66 -5.83 -0.79
C ARG A 171 -10.42 -4.60 -1.27
N SER A 172 -10.03 -3.42 -0.77
CA SER A 172 -10.48 -2.13 -1.30
C SER A 172 -12.01 -1.95 -1.33
N LEU A 173 -12.70 -2.32 -0.24
CA LEU A 173 -14.15 -2.06 -0.06
C LEU A 173 -14.35 -0.75 0.69
N ARG A 174 -15.34 0.05 0.28
CA ARG A 174 -15.80 1.26 0.98
C ARG A 174 -17.11 1.06 1.73
N GLU A 175 -17.93 0.12 1.28
CA GLU A 175 -19.21 -0.24 1.91
C GLU A 175 -19.29 -1.75 1.99
N TYR A 176 -19.80 -2.25 3.10
CA TYR A 176 -19.99 -3.68 3.33
C TYR A 176 -21.16 -3.90 4.27
N GLU A 177 -22.03 -4.84 3.97
CA GLU A 177 -23.10 -5.31 4.84
C GLU A 177 -23.30 -6.81 4.61
N CYS A 178 -23.20 -7.57 5.71
CA CYS A 178 -23.34 -9.03 5.72
C CYS A 178 -24.42 -9.45 6.70
N HIS A 179 -25.27 -10.37 6.28
CA HIS A 179 -26.26 -11.03 7.10
C HIS A 179 -26.14 -12.55 6.94
N ILE A 180 -26.17 -13.30 8.07
CA ILE A 180 -26.16 -14.76 8.06
C ILE A 180 -27.44 -15.27 8.71
N PHE A 181 -28.09 -16.22 8.06
CA PHE A 181 -29.37 -16.78 8.44
C PHE A 181 -29.28 -18.30 8.62
N ASN A 182 -30.13 -18.83 9.51
CA ASN A 182 -30.36 -20.26 9.54
C ASN A 182 -31.39 -20.68 8.47
N ARG A 183 -31.64 -22.01 8.33
CA ARG A 183 -32.58 -22.58 7.35
C ARG A 183 -34.04 -22.10 7.47
N TRP A 184 -34.41 -21.47 8.60
CA TRP A 184 -35.75 -20.94 8.84
C TRP A 184 -35.81 -19.42 8.63
N GLY A 185 -34.75 -18.80 8.11
CA GLY A 185 -34.68 -17.37 7.85
C GLY A 185 -34.44 -16.51 9.10
N LYS A 186 -34.12 -17.11 10.25
CA LYS A 186 -33.75 -16.35 11.45
C LYS A 186 -32.30 -15.87 11.29
N GLU A 187 -32.09 -14.56 11.48
CA GLU A 187 -30.77 -13.97 11.49
C GLU A 187 -29.96 -14.46 12.69
N MET A 188 -28.75 -14.92 12.41
CA MET A 188 -27.81 -15.45 13.36
C MET A 188 -26.65 -14.50 13.64
N PHE A 189 -26.25 -13.72 12.63
CA PHE A 189 -25.18 -12.76 12.68
C PHE A 189 -25.39 -11.67 11.62
N SER A 190 -24.94 -10.43 11.92
CA SER A 190 -24.82 -9.36 10.92
C SER A 190 -23.63 -8.47 11.26
N SER A 191 -22.99 -7.92 10.23
CA SER A 191 -21.87 -7.00 10.37
C SER A 191 -21.81 -6.03 9.20
N ARG A 192 -21.29 -4.82 9.46
CA ARG A 192 -20.87 -3.82 8.47
C ARG A 192 -19.36 -3.67 8.39
N ASP A 193 -18.64 -4.49 9.15
CA ASP A 193 -17.19 -4.54 9.16
C ASP A 193 -16.72 -5.86 8.53
N PRO A 194 -16.04 -5.85 7.37
CA PRO A 194 -15.54 -7.07 6.74
C PRO A 194 -14.43 -7.75 7.55
N GLU A 195 -13.82 -7.05 8.53
CA GLU A 195 -12.86 -7.66 9.45
C GLU A 195 -13.53 -8.50 10.54
N GLN A 196 -14.80 -8.24 10.80
CA GLN A 196 -15.55 -8.99 11.79
C GLN A 196 -16.06 -10.32 11.21
N GLY A 197 -15.43 -11.42 11.61
CA GLY A 197 -15.88 -12.79 11.30
C GLY A 197 -17.04 -13.25 12.18
N TRP A 198 -17.77 -14.30 11.73
CA TRP A 198 -18.75 -14.99 12.55
C TRP A 198 -18.12 -16.22 13.23
N ASP A 199 -18.14 -16.23 14.55
CA ASP A 199 -17.57 -17.29 15.39
C ASP A 199 -18.50 -18.52 15.61
N GLY A 200 -19.57 -18.62 14.83
CA GLY A 200 -20.55 -19.69 14.97
C GLY A 200 -21.43 -19.58 16.22
N LYS A 201 -21.54 -18.37 16.81
CA LYS A 201 -22.44 -18.14 17.94
C LYS A 201 -23.60 -17.23 17.57
N SER A 202 -24.72 -17.40 18.27
CA SER A 202 -25.86 -16.50 18.23
C SER A 202 -26.40 -16.33 19.65
N GLY A 203 -26.50 -15.07 20.12
CA GLY A 203 -26.88 -14.77 21.48
C GLY A 203 -25.94 -15.38 22.53
N GLY A 204 -24.64 -15.48 22.23
CA GLY A 204 -23.62 -16.04 23.12
C GLY A 204 -23.58 -17.58 23.19
N LYS A 205 -24.39 -18.27 22.40
CA LYS A 205 -24.44 -19.77 22.39
C LYS A 205 -23.97 -20.28 21.03
N THR A 206 -23.15 -21.31 21.05
CA THR A 206 -22.72 -22.02 19.83
C THR A 206 -23.94 -22.60 19.10
N VAL A 207 -24.01 -22.37 17.80
CA VAL A 207 -25.08 -22.88 16.96
C VAL A 207 -24.79 -24.33 16.52
N PRO A 208 -25.80 -25.12 16.15
CA PRO A 208 -25.59 -26.50 15.69
C PRO A 208 -24.76 -26.55 14.40
N ALA A 209 -24.01 -27.63 14.17
CA ALA A 209 -23.40 -27.95 12.90
C ALA A 209 -24.46 -28.04 11.78
N GLY A 210 -24.07 -27.67 10.58
CA GLY A 210 -24.93 -27.73 9.41
C GLY A 210 -24.85 -26.49 8.52
N ALA A 211 -25.83 -26.34 7.64
CA ALA A 211 -25.87 -25.28 6.66
C ALA A 211 -26.55 -24.00 7.19
N TYR A 212 -25.90 -22.88 6.95
CA TYR A 212 -26.38 -21.51 7.13
C TYR A 212 -26.30 -20.79 5.79
N TYR A 213 -26.86 -19.62 5.69
CA TYR A 213 -26.95 -18.88 4.42
C TYR A 213 -26.52 -17.45 4.66
N TYR A 214 -25.68 -16.92 3.78
CA TYR A 214 -25.30 -15.51 3.84
C TYR A 214 -25.88 -14.70 2.68
N VAL A 215 -26.08 -13.42 2.95
CA VAL A 215 -26.34 -12.38 1.96
C VAL A 215 -25.39 -11.24 2.24
N ILE A 216 -24.64 -10.82 1.23
CA ILE A 216 -23.70 -9.69 1.33
C ILE A 216 -24.01 -8.69 0.22
N THR A 217 -24.02 -7.42 0.60
CA THR A 217 -23.90 -6.29 -0.32
C THR A 217 -22.65 -5.51 0.02
N ALA A 218 -21.87 -5.14 -0.99
CA ALA A 218 -20.67 -4.33 -0.82
C ALA A 218 -20.44 -3.45 -2.03
N THR A 219 -19.66 -2.37 -1.83
CA THR A 219 -19.19 -1.49 -2.89
C THR A 219 -17.67 -1.34 -2.79
N GLY A 220 -16.98 -1.63 -3.87
CA GLY A 220 -15.55 -1.39 -4.00
C GLY A 220 -15.20 0.11 -4.10
N ASN A 221 -13.98 0.49 -3.76
CA ASN A 221 -13.48 1.84 -3.99
C ASN A 221 -13.40 2.19 -5.48
N ASP A 222 -13.29 1.17 -6.35
CA ASP A 222 -13.36 1.26 -7.81
C ASP A 222 -14.80 1.38 -8.36
N GLY A 223 -15.82 1.42 -7.47
CA GLY A 223 -17.23 1.50 -7.82
C GLY A 223 -17.88 0.15 -8.14
N GLN A 224 -17.14 -0.97 -8.12
CA GLN A 224 -17.68 -2.31 -8.34
C GLN A 224 -18.72 -2.65 -7.27
N GLN A 225 -19.90 -3.11 -7.71
CA GLN A 225 -20.99 -3.55 -6.84
C GLN A 225 -20.93 -5.07 -6.65
N TYR A 226 -20.99 -5.50 -5.41
CA TYR A 226 -21.05 -6.91 -5.02
C TYR A 226 -22.40 -7.23 -4.41
N LYS A 227 -23.06 -8.26 -4.91
CA LYS A 227 -24.27 -8.87 -4.34
C LYS A 227 -24.06 -10.36 -4.31
N LEU A 228 -23.62 -10.86 -3.17
CA LEU A 228 -23.26 -12.26 -2.99
C LEU A 228 -24.26 -12.95 -2.08
N GLY A 229 -24.54 -14.22 -2.36
CA GLY A 229 -25.35 -15.08 -1.52
C GLY A 229 -24.92 -16.54 -1.72
N GLY A 230 -24.95 -17.29 -0.65
CA GLY A 230 -24.53 -18.69 -0.69
C GLY A 230 -24.75 -19.40 0.66
N ASP A 231 -24.26 -20.62 0.74
CA ASP A 231 -24.30 -21.43 1.94
C ASP A 231 -22.97 -21.41 2.69
N ILE A 232 -23.07 -21.59 3.99
CA ILE A 232 -21.95 -21.74 4.92
C ILE A 232 -22.14 -23.09 5.64
N ASN A 233 -21.15 -23.95 5.60
CA ASN A 233 -21.18 -25.21 6.31
C ASN A 233 -20.34 -25.11 7.59
N ILE A 234 -21.00 -25.23 8.75
CA ILE A 234 -20.29 -25.37 10.05
C ILE A 234 -19.88 -26.80 10.21
N LEU A 235 -18.57 -27.02 10.30
CA LEU A 235 -17.96 -28.33 10.48
C LEU A 235 -17.51 -28.46 11.95
N HIS A 236 -17.97 -29.54 12.63
CA HIS A 236 -17.45 -29.92 13.94
C HIS A 236 -16.54 -31.12 13.76
N PHE A 237 -15.25 -30.92 13.77
CA PHE A 237 -14.28 -32.00 13.93
C PHE A 237 -14.08 -32.23 15.43
N LYS A 238 -14.24 -33.49 15.85
CA LYS A 238 -13.89 -33.93 17.22
C LYS A 238 -12.40 -34.20 17.31
#